data_f660fe3aa69d542518c30357eba1d098
#
_entry.id   f660fe3aa69d542518c30357eba1d098
#
_cell.length_a   1.000
_cell.length_b   1.000
_cell.length_c   1.000
_cell.angle_alpha   90.00
_cell.angle_beta   90.00
_cell.angle_gamma   90.00
#
_symmetry.space_group_name_H-M   'P 1'
#
loop_
_entity.id
_entity.type
_entity.pdbx_description
1 polymer ?
#
loop_
_entity_poly.entity_id
_entity_poly.type
_entity_poly.pdbx_seq_one_letter_code
_entity_poly.pdbx_strand_id
1 'polypeptide(L)'
;MLITPEVSGKVMRIAVVEGQQLVPGDELFAIDPVPYRLASQEAEAKVARVKTEFDNLKSTHASLGKQIELVRQSVAANQADFDRKTSLLSSRISTPSDLDKSRVLLMASKAQLEQLEQQEAVTLNQLQGDVALPLDKYPQYVEAHTALERAQRDLANTVLRAPIAGVATQVTSIQMGRYLTAGMAVFSIIGSETVWVDANPKETDLTYVRPGQPVTITVDAFPSRHWTGRIAAISPGTGAQFAILPPQNAAGNWIKIVQRVPLRVEFEPGQDMGRLRAGMSATVEIDTGRRGRLANFFGVSSAALDTRK
;
A
#
# COMPACT_ATOMS: atom_id res chain seq x y z
N MET A 1 8.46 7.19 -15.34
CA MET A 1 8.13 7.02 -13.91
C MET A 1 9.31 7.46 -13.07
N LEU A 2 9.10 8.30 -12.04
CA LEU A 2 10.12 8.69 -11.08
C LEU A 2 10.30 7.58 -10.04
N ILE A 3 11.52 7.26 -9.71
CA ILE A 3 11.90 6.27 -8.72
C ILE A 3 12.22 6.98 -7.40
N THR A 4 11.44 6.63 -6.37
CA THR A 4 11.55 7.21 -5.03
C THR A 4 11.73 6.08 -4.01
N PRO A 5 12.69 6.17 -3.07
CA PRO A 5 12.81 5.20 -1.98
C PRO A 5 11.64 5.36 -1.00
N GLU A 6 11.16 4.26 -0.44
CA GLU A 6 10.13 4.27 0.59
C GLU A 6 10.71 4.44 2.01
N VAL A 7 12.01 4.14 2.15
CA VAL A 7 12.74 4.27 3.42
C VAL A 7 13.97 5.15 3.25
N SER A 8 14.39 5.82 4.31
CA SER A 8 15.54 6.71 4.31
C SER A 8 16.82 5.98 4.69
N GLY A 9 17.96 6.37 4.14
CA GLY A 9 19.24 5.80 4.57
C GLY A 9 20.37 6.00 3.56
N LYS A 10 21.53 5.45 3.90
CA LYS A 10 22.73 5.55 3.08
C LYS A 10 22.70 4.51 1.96
N VAL A 11 23.02 4.92 0.74
CA VAL A 11 23.16 3.98 -0.40
C VAL A 11 24.40 3.12 -0.21
N MET A 12 24.18 1.80 -0.17
CA MET A 12 25.26 0.81 -0.01
C MET A 12 25.67 0.16 -1.33
N ARG A 13 24.72 0.01 -2.25
CA ARG A 13 24.95 -0.64 -3.54
C ARG A 13 24.05 -0.02 -4.61
N ILE A 14 24.59 0.13 -5.82
CA ILE A 14 23.86 0.52 -7.02
C ILE A 14 24.01 -0.61 -8.00
N ALA A 15 22.91 -1.23 -8.43
CA ALA A 15 22.89 -2.37 -9.34
C ALA A 15 22.52 -1.96 -10.77
N VAL A 16 21.92 -0.78 -10.96
CA VAL A 16 21.48 -0.25 -12.24
C VAL A 16 22.52 0.69 -12.85
N VAL A 17 22.63 0.69 -14.20
CA VAL A 17 23.45 1.63 -14.95
C VAL A 17 22.60 2.48 -15.91
N GLU A 18 23.12 3.64 -16.31
CA GLU A 18 22.45 4.53 -17.26
C GLU A 18 22.14 3.82 -18.59
N GLY A 19 20.89 3.93 -19.07
CA GLY A 19 20.46 3.31 -20.32
C GLY A 19 20.16 1.81 -20.23
N GLN A 20 20.26 1.19 -19.06
CA GLN A 20 19.98 -0.22 -18.89
C GLN A 20 18.48 -0.52 -19.11
N GLN A 21 18.20 -1.57 -19.87
CA GLN A 21 16.85 -2.15 -19.93
C GLN A 21 16.58 -2.92 -18.67
N LEU A 22 15.42 -2.66 -18.08
CA LEU A 22 14.94 -3.25 -16.81
C LEU A 22 13.66 -4.02 -17.05
N VAL A 23 13.51 -5.11 -16.32
CA VAL A 23 12.23 -5.82 -16.17
C VAL A 23 11.69 -5.64 -14.74
N PRO A 24 10.37 -5.78 -14.52
CA PRO A 24 9.81 -5.69 -13.18
C PRO A 24 10.49 -6.66 -12.21
N GLY A 25 10.91 -6.16 -11.04
CA GLY A 25 11.61 -6.94 -10.03
C GLY A 25 13.14 -6.81 -10.05
N ASP A 26 13.75 -6.28 -11.12
CA ASP A 26 15.19 -6.02 -11.16
C ASP A 26 15.62 -5.09 -10.03
N GLU A 27 16.76 -5.42 -9.40
CA GLU A 27 17.30 -4.60 -8.34
C GLU A 27 17.92 -3.32 -8.90
N LEU A 28 17.53 -2.18 -8.34
CA LEU A 28 18.01 -0.87 -8.73
C LEU A 28 19.16 -0.39 -7.85
N PHE A 29 18.91 -0.32 -6.57
CA PHE A 29 19.90 0.00 -5.54
C PHE A 29 19.47 -0.52 -4.18
N ALA A 30 20.41 -0.59 -3.24
CA ALA A 30 20.17 -0.98 -1.87
C ALA A 30 20.64 0.11 -0.90
N ILE A 31 19.77 0.38 0.07
CA ILE A 31 20.00 1.24 1.24
C ILE A 31 20.55 0.37 2.37
N ASP A 32 21.27 0.96 3.33
CA ASP A 32 21.78 0.26 4.50
C ASP A 32 20.66 -0.46 5.26
N PRO A 33 20.65 -1.80 5.25
CA PRO A 33 19.59 -2.58 5.88
C PRO A 33 19.79 -2.76 7.39
N VAL A 34 20.95 -2.40 7.94
CA VAL A 34 21.30 -2.72 9.34
C VAL A 34 20.31 -2.12 10.34
N PRO A 35 19.96 -0.82 10.28
CA PRO A 35 18.98 -0.23 11.21
C PRO A 35 17.61 -0.91 11.13
N TYR A 36 17.15 -1.23 9.91
CA TYR A 36 15.85 -1.85 9.66
C TYR A 36 15.80 -3.31 10.10
N ARG A 37 16.91 -4.04 9.92
CA ARG A 37 17.05 -5.42 10.42
C ARG A 37 16.99 -5.47 11.95
N LEU A 38 17.69 -4.55 12.62
CA LEU A 38 17.65 -4.45 14.07
C LEU A 38 16.23 -4.10 14.56
N ALA A 39 15.55 -3.16 13.92
CA ALA A 39 14.15 -2.82 14.25
C ALA A 39 13.20 -4.02 14.04
N SER A 40 13.39 -4.81 12.98
CA SER A 40 12.61 -6.04 12.76
C SER A 40 12.85 -7.08 13.84
N GLN A 41 14.11 -7.29 14.24
CA GLN A 41 14.46 -8.22 15.32
C GLN A 41 13.90 -7.77 16.68
N GLU A 42 13.93 -6.48 16.97
CA GLU A 42 13.33 -5.92 18.19
C GLU A 42 11.81 -6.14 18.22
N ALA A 43 11.13 -5.86 17.11
CA ALA A 43 9.70 -6.09 16.99
C ALA A 43 9.33 -7.58 17.10
N GLU A 44 10.13 -8.48 16.53
CA GLU A 44 9.97 -9.93 16.67
C GLU A 44 10.09 -10.39 18.12
N ALA A 45 11.10 -9.88 18.84
CA ALA A 45 11.28 -10.16 20.26
C ALA A 45 10.10 -9.63 21.09
N LYS A 46 9.52 -8.48 20.73
CA LYS A 46 8.31 -7.94 21.37
C LYS A 46 7.12 -8.88 21.18
N VAL A 47 6.90 -9.38 19.96
CA VAL A 47 5.83 -10.35 19.67
C VAL A 47 6.00 -11.62 20.49
N ALA A 48 7.20 -12.17 20.55
CA ALA A 48 7.51 -13.37 21.35
C ALA A 48 7.22 -13.15 22.84
N ARG A 49 7.60 -11.99 23.38
CA ARG A 49 7.34 -11.62 24.78
C ARG A 49 5.85 -11.54 25.07
N VAL A 50 5.08 -10.83 24.23
CA VAL A 50 3.63 -10.69 24.42
C VAL A 50 2.91 -12.02 24.32
N LYS A 51 3.35 -12.92 23.42
CA LYS A 51 2.83 -14.28 23.34
C LYS A 51 3.07 -15.04 24.64
N THR A 52 4.28 -15.00 25.19
CA THR A 52 4.61 -15.65 26.46
C THR A 52 3.78 -15.09 27.61
N GLU A 53 3.58 -13.78 27.66
CA GLU A 53 2.74 -13.11 28.67
C GLU A 53 1.29 -13.58 28.58
N PHE A 54 0.72 -13.64 27.39
CA PHE A 54 -0.61 -14.17 27.16
C PHE A 54 -0.78 -15.63 27.62
N ASP A 55 0.19 -16.49 27.26
CA ASP A 55 0.18 -17.90 27.67
C ASP A 55 0.30 -18.03 29.20
N ASN A 56 1.09 -17.17 29.84
CA ASN A 56 1.21 -17.09 31.30
C ASN A 56 -0.11 -16.64 31.97
N LEU A 57 -0.81 -15.67 31.41
CA LEU A 57 -2.12 -15.23 31.91
C LEU A 57 -3.14 -16.37 31.87
N LYS A 58 -3.21 -17.11 30.77
CA LYS A 58 -4.09 -18.29 30.65
C LYS A 58 -3.75 -19.37 31.68
N SER A 59 -2.45 -19.64 31.83
CA SER A 59 -1.98 -20.62 32.80
C SER A 59 -2.29 -20.21 34.25
N THR A 60 -2.11 -18.92 34.57
CA THR A 60 -2.42 -18.35 35.89
C THR A 60 -3.92 -18.45 36.18
N HIS A 61 -4.77 -18.06 35.22
CA HIS A 61 -6.22 -18.18 35.35
C HIS A 61 -6.65 -19.64 35.64
N ALA A 62 -6.14 -20.60 34.87
CA ALA A 62 -6.41 -22.01 35.06
C ALA A 62 -5.94 -22.52 36.44
N SER A 63 -4.81 -22.03 36.94
CA SER A 63 -4.29 -22.36 38.26
C SER A 63 -5.17 -21.79 39.39
N LEU A 64 -5.58 -20.53 39.27
CA LEU A 64 -6.48 -19.87 40.22
C LEU A 64 -7.83 -20.61 40.30
N GLY A 65 -8.41 -20.98 39.15
CA GLY A 65 -9.64 -21.76 39.13
C GLY A 65 -9.54 -23.07 39.91
N LYS A 66 -8.40 -23.80 39.79
CA LYS A 66 -8.19 -25.02 40.62
C LYS A 66 -8.06 -24.70 42.11
N GLN A 67 -7.37 -23.61 42.48
CA GLN A 67 -7.23 -23.20 43.88
C GLN A 67 -8.59 -22.79 44.48
N ILE A 68 -9.41 -22.03 43.73
CA ILE A 68 -10.74 -21.63 44.12
C ILE A 68 -11.62 -22.85 44.41
N GLU A 69 -11.55 -23.87 43.55
CA GLU A 69 -12.32 -25.11 43.76
C GLU A 69 -11.94 -25.82 45.06
N LEU A 70 -10.64 -25.94 45.37
CA LEU A 70 -10.14 -26.51 46.61
C LEU A 70 -10.58 -25.72 47.84
N VAL A 71 -10.53 -24.38 47.76
CA VAL A 71 -10.96 -23.51 48.87
C VAL A 71 -12.49 -23.54 49.02
N ARG A 72 -13.28 -23.64 47.97
CA ARG A 72 -14.73 -23.84 48.03
C ARG A 72 -15.09 -25.13 48.79
N GLN A 73 -14.38 -26.21 48.56
CA GLN A 73 -14.57 -27.47 49.33
C GLN A 73 -14.23 -27.26 50.82
N SER A 74 -13.15 -26.50 51.12
CA SER A 74 -12.83 -26.14 52.51
C SER A 74 -13.91 -25.28 53.17
N VAL A 75 -14.46 -24.27 52.45
CA VAL A 75 -15.57 -23.46 52.91
C VAL A 75 -16.80 -24.33 53.20
N ALA A 76 -17.14 -25.26 52.29
CA ALA A 76 -18.28 -26.19 52.50
C ALA A 76 -18.09 -27.06 53.73
N ALA A 77 -16.89 -27.60 53.95
CA ALA A 77 -16.58 -28.42 55.13
C ALA A 77 -16.68 -27.61 56.44
N ASN A 78 -16.09 -26.39 56.46
CA ASN A 78 -16.16 -25.50 57.63
C ASN A 78 -17.58 -24.99 57.88
N GLN A 79 -18.39 -24.78 56.87
CA GLN A 79 -19.79 -24.41 56.98
C GLN A 79 -20.59 -25.56 57.62
N ALA A 80 -20.40 -26.79 57.14
CA ALA A 80 -21.07 -27.97 57.72
C ALA A 80 -20.67 -28.21 59.19
N ASP A 81 -19.40 -27.95 59.55
CA ASP A 81 -18.93 -28.04 60.92
C ASP A 81 -19.55 -26.96 61.81
N PHE A 82 -19.62 -25.72 61.33
CA PHE A 82 -20.27 -24.61 62.02
C PHE A 82 -21.76 -24.89 62.25
N ASP A 83 -22.50 -25.36 61.24
CA ASP A 83 -23.94 -25.68 61.33
C ASP A 83 -24.19 -26.83 62.32
N ARG A 84 -23.37 -27.88 62.30
CA ARG A 84 -23.40 -28.98 63.26
C ARG A 84 -23.15 -28.48 64.66
N LYS A 85 -22.14 -27.66 64.94
CA LYS A 85 -21.87 -27.12 66.29
C LYS A 85 -22.97 -26.20 66.79
N THR A 86 -23.59 -25.44 65.87
CA THR A 86 -24.77 -24.62 66.17
C THR A 86 -25.95 -25.47 66.65
N SER A 87 -26.23 -26.61 66.01
CA SER A 87 -27.26 -27.57 66.42
C SER A 87 -26.93 -28.25 67.73
N LEU A 88 -25.67 -28.62 67.97
CA LEU A 88 -25.20 -29.24 69.18
C LEU A 88 -25.22 -28.28 70.39
N LEU A 89 -25.02 -26.98 70.18
CA LEU A 89 -25.07 -25.95 71.18
C LEU A 89 -26.54 -25.80 71.67
N SER A 90 -27.53 -25.85 70.77
CA SER A 90 -28.97 -25.83 71.14
C SER A 90 -29.39 -27.04 72.02
N SER A 91 -28.72 -28.18 71.82
CA SER A 91 -28.86 -29.43 72.58
C SER A 91 -27.94 -29.48 73.82
N ARG A 92 -27.22 -28.42 74.17
CA ARG A 92 -26.27 -28.33 75.30
C ARG A 92 -25.11 -29.36 75.28
N ILE A 93 -24.79 -29.87 74.11
CA ILE A 93 -23.71 -30.86 73.91
C ILE A 93 -22.38 -30.20 73.52
N SER A 94 -22.40 -28.99 72.93
CA SER A 94 -21.20 -28.21 72.53
C SER A 94 -21.01 -26.97 73.41
N THR A 95 -19.77 -26.42 73.44
CA THR A 95 -19.49 -25.21 74.21
C THR A 95 -19.55 -23.95 73.31
N PRO A 96 -19.88 -22.75 73.83
CA PRO A 96 -19.82 -21.48 73.06
C PRO A 96 -18.44 -21.26 72.44
N SER A 97 -17.38 -21.65 73.15
CA SER A 97 -15.94 -21.54 72.63
C SER A 97 -15.74 -22.38 71.37
N ASP A 98 -16.35 -23.58 71.29
CA ASP A 98 -16.18 -24.45 70.13
C ASP A 98 -16.96 -23.91 68.91
N LEU A 99 -18.12 -23.28 69.15
CA LEU A 99 -18.84 -22.57 68.09
C LEU A 99 -18.06 -21.36 67.60
N ASP A 100 -17.48 -20.53 68.50
CA ASP A 100 -16.68 -19.39 68.10
C ASP A 100 -15.44 -19.78 67.28
N LYS A 101 -14.75 -20.85 67.64
CA LYS A 101 -13.64 -21.41 66.86
C LYS A 101 -14.06 -21.81 65.44
N SER A 102 -15.22 -22.52 65.31
CA SER A 102 -15.72 -22.91 64.00
C SER A 102 -16.17 -21.73 63.14
N ARG A 103 -16.72 -20.66 63.77
CA ARG A 103 -17.06 -19.40 63.10
C ARG A 103 -15.79 -18.71 62.55
N VAL A 104 -14.73 -18.62 63.34
CA VAL A 104 -13.46 -18.03 62.90
C VAL A 104 -12.86 -18.79 61.72
N LEU A 105 -12.83 -20.13 61.74
CA LEU A 105 -12.36 -20.96 60.65
C LEU A 105 -13.18 -20.77 59.36
N LEU A 106 -14.49 -20.71 59.49
CA LEU A 106 -15.39 -20.44 58.37
C LEU A 106 -15.14 -19.05 57.77
N MET A 107 -15.02 -18.03 58.63
CA MET A 107 -14.73 -16.65 58.15
C MET A 107 -13.37 -16.58 57.46
N ALA A 108 -12.35 -17.23 58.01
CA ALA A 108 -11.03 -17.29 57.41
C ALA A 108 -11.03 -17.94 56.00
N SER A 109 -11.74 -19.09 55.88
CA SER A 109 -11.85 -19.80 54.59
C SER A 109 -12.67 -18.99 53.56
N LYS A 110 -13.72 -18.29 53.99
CA LYS A 110 -14.51 -17.40 53.12
C LYS A 110 -13.67 -16.20 52.65
N ALA A 111 -12.90 -15.57 53.53
CA ALA A 111 -12.02 -14.47 53.15
C ALA A 111 -10.93 -14.90 52.15
N GLN A 112 -10.39 -16.13 52.34
CA GLN A 112 -9.43 -16.69 51.38
C GLN A 112 -10.08 -16.97 50.02
N LEU A 113 -11.31 -17.47 49.99
CA LEU A 113 -12.05 -17.67 48.74
C LEU A 113 -12.22 -16.35 47.98
N GLU A 114 -12.74 -15.34 48.68
CA GLU A 114 -12.95 -14.02 48.08
C GLU A 114 -11.66 -13.40 47.52
N GLN A 115 -10.54 -13.54 48.23
CA GLN A 115 -9.25 -13.08 47.76
C GLN A 115 -8.86 -13.76 46.45
N LEU A 116 -9.01 -15.08 46.31
CA LEU A 116 -8.69 -15.83 45.10
C LEU A 116 -9.63 -15.47 43.94
N GLU A 117 -10.93 -15.32 44.22
CA GLU A 117 -11.91 -14.90 43.21
C GLU A 117 -11.61 -13.47 42.67
N GLN A 118 -11.17 -12.56 43.55
CA GLN A 118 -10.66 -11.25 43.10
C GLN A 118 -9.43 -11.35 42.20
N GLN A 119 -8.47 -12.21 42.54
CA GLN A 119 -7.27 -12.42 41.69
C GLN A 119 -7.64 -13.05 40.35
N GLU A 120 -8.59 -14.00 40.34
CA GLU A 120 -9.10 -14.59 39.09
C GLU A 120 -9.77 -13.53 38.22
N ALA A 121 -10.61 -12.68 38.80
CA ALA A 121 -11.30 -11.59 38.11
C ALA A 121 -10.31 -10.59 37.48
N VAL A 122 -9.23 -10.23 38.20
CA VAL A 122 -8.16 -9.37 37.65
C VAL A 122 -7.48 -10.02 36.47
N THR A 123 -7.14 -11.32 36.58
CA THR A 123 -6.49 -12.07 35.48
C THR A 123 -7.43 -12.21 34.28
N LEU A 124 -8.73 -12.45 34.52
CA LEU A 124 -9.75 -12.51 33.47
C LEU A 124 -9.90 -11.15 32.75
N ASN A 125 -9.88 -10.05 33.49
CA ASN A 125 -9.92 -8.71 32.89
C ASN A 125 -8.71 -8.45 32.00
N GLN A 126 -7.51 -8.94 32.37
CA GLN A 126 -6.31 -8.85 31.53
C GLN A 126 -6.46 -9.67 30.22
N LEU A 127 -7.26 -10.73 30.25
CA LEU A 127 -7.68 -11.52 29.08
C LEU A 127 -8.93 -10.96 28.38
N GLN A 128 -9.26 -9.68 28.60
CA GLN A 128 -10.44 -9.01 28.01
C GLN A 128 -11.80 -9.66 28.39
N GLY A 129 -11.86 -10.35 29.51
CA GLY A 129 -13.07 -11.02 30.00
C GLY A 129 -13.37 -12.36 29.32
N ASP A 130 -12.50 -12.84 28.43
CA ASP A 130 -12.70 -14.10 27.71
C ASP A 130 -11.47 -14.99 27.79
N VAL A 131 -11.57 -16.09 28.53
CA VAL A 131 -10.51 -17.12 28.64
C VAL A 131 -10.28 -17.83 27.31
N ALA A 132 -11.32 -17.92 26.45
CA ALA A 132 -11.22 -18.54 25.14
C ALA A 132 -10.67 -17.60 24.07
N LEU A 133 -10.38 -16.33 24.43
CA LEU A 133 -9.82 -15.34 23.49
C LEU A 133 -8.65 -15.94 22.72
N PRO A 134 -8.69 -15.96 21.38
CA PRO A 134 -7.56 -16.38 20.58
C PRO A 134 -6.47 -15.28 20.56
N LEU A 135 -5.20 -15.71 20.43
CA LEU A 135 -4.05 -14.82 20.51
C LEU A 135 -4.10 -13.67 19.47
N ASP A 136 -4.57 -13.95 18.27
CA ASP A 136 -4.70 -12.98 17.17
C ASP A 136 -5.72 -11.87 17.44
N LYS A 137 -6.58 -12.04 18.44
CA LYS A 137 -7.54 -11.01 18.92
C LYS A 137 -7.07 -10.30 20.19
N TYR A 138 -5.96 -10.74 20.79
CA TYR A 138 -5.41 -10.09 21.97
C TYR A 138 -4.77 -8.75 21.59
N PRO A 139 -5.25 -7.59 22.13
CA PRO A 139 -4.87 -6.27 21.61
C PRO A 139 -3.36 -6.01 21.63
N GLN A 140 -2.66 -6.42 22.69
CA GLN A 140 -1.21 -6.23 22.79
C GLN A 140 -0.46 -7.08 21.76
N TYR A 141 -0.96 -8.26 21.42
CA TYR A 141 -0.40 -9.09 20.36
C TYR A 141 -0.63 -8.46 18.98
N VAL A 142 -1.83 -7.97 18.70
CA VAL A 142 -2.15 -7.28 17.44
C VAL A 142 -1.25 -6.05 17.26
N GLU A 143 -1.07 -5.26 18.31
CA GLU A 143 -0.16 -4.10 18.29
C GLU A 143 1.28 -4.51 17.98
N ALA A 144 1.80 -5.51 18.72
CA ALA A 144 3.17 -6.00 18.53
C ALA A 144 3.37 -6.62 17.14
N HIS A 145 2.41 -7.39 16.64
CA HIS A 145 2.43 -8.00 15.32
C HIS A 145 2.39 -6.97 14.20
N THR A 146 1.53 -5.95 14.32
CA THR A 146 1.48 -4.83 13.36
C THR A 146 2.81 -4.06 13.32
N ALA A 147 3.46 -3.87 14.48
CA ALA A 147 4.78 -3.25 14.54
C ALA A 147 5.84 -4.12 13.84
N LEU A 148 5.79 -5.44 13.98
CA LEU A 148 6.67 -6.38 13.29
C LEU A 148 6.46 -6.34 11.77
N GLU A 149 5.23 -6.41 11.30
CA GLU A 149 4.92 -6.32 9.86
C GLU A 149 5.42 -5.01 9.26
N ARG A 150 5.29 -3.90 9.98
CA ARG A 150 5.79 -2.60 9.56
C ARG A 150 7.32 -2.60 9.45
N ALA A 151 8.03 -3.12 10.46
CA ALA A 151 9.48 -3.20 10.45
C ALA A 151 10.02 -4.16 9.36
N GLN A 152 9.33 -5.26 9.10
CA GLN A 152 9.67 -6.20 8.01
C GLN A 152 9.48 -5.58 6.63
N ARG A 153 8.38 -4.83 6.42
CA ARG A 153 8.15 -4.08 5.19
C ARG A 153 9.24 -3.03 4.97
N ASP A 154 9.58 -2.27 6.00
CA ASP A 154 10.62 -1.25 5.92
C ASP A 154 12.00 -1.87 5.62
N LEU A 155 12.30 -3.05 6.17
CA LEU A 155 13.48 -3.84 5.83
C LEU A 155 13.44 -4.32 4.36
N ALA A 156 12.31 -4.81 3.89
CA ALA A 156 12.18 -5.22 2.49
C ALA A 156 12.39 -4.04 1.53
N ASN A 157 11.90 -2.85 1.89
CA ASN A 157 12.01 -1.62 1.11
C ASN A 157 13.42 -1.01 1.12
N THR A 158 14.39 -1.59 1.86
CA THR A 158 15.81 -1.21 1.75
C THR A 158 16.41 -1.62 0.41
N VAL A 159 15.83 -2.60 -0.28
CA VAL A 159 16.22 -3.02 -1.63
C VAL A 159 15.17 -2.54 -2.61
N LEU A 160 15.49 -1.49 -3.34
CA LEU A 160 14.55 -0.93 -4.32
C LEU A 160 14.63 -1.72 -5.63
N ARG A 161 13.44 -2.10 -6.14
CA ARG A 161 13.31 -2.88 -7.37
C ARG A 161 12.52 -2.12 -8.42
N ALA A 162 12.74 -2.45 -9.69
CA ALA A 162 12.01 -1.87 -10.81
C ALA A 162 10.52 -2.27 -10.76
N PRO A 163 9.59 -1.30 -10.70
CA PRO A 163 8.16 -1.60 -10.68
C PRO A 163 7.58 -1.86 -12.07
N ILE A 164 8.24 -1.40 -13.13
CA ILE A 164 7.81 -1.52 -14.53
C ILE A 164 8.98 -1.89 -15.42
N ALA A 165 8.67 -2.49 -16.58
CA ALA A 165 9.65 -2.64 -17.66
C ALA A 165 9.96 -1.29 -18.31
N GLY A 166 11.25 -1.05 -18.61
CA GLY A 166 11.67 0.22 -19.20
C GLY A 166 13.17 0.42 -19.22
N VAL A 167 13.58 1.64 -19.51
CA VAL A 167 14.98 2.04 -19.56
C VAL A 167 15.28 3.02 -18.43
N ALA A 168 16.33 2.72 -17.65
CA ALA A 168 16.79 3.60 -16.59
C ALA A 168 17.45 4.85 -17.17
N THR A 169 17.12 6.02 -16.62
CA THR A 169 17.69 7.29 -17.04
C THR A 169 17.96 8.21 -15.84
N GLN A 170 18.98 9.07 -15.96
CA GLN A 170 19.46 9.95 -14.89
C GLN A 170 20.02 9.20 -13.67
N VAL A 171 20.52 8.00 -13.86
CA VAL A 171 21.09 7.15 -12.80
C VAL A 171 22.32 7.79 -12.15
N THR A 172 23.05 8.65 -12.88
CA THR A 172 24.23 9.37 -12.35
C THR A 172 23.90 10.30 -11.17
N SER A 173 22.63 10.59 -10.93
CA SER A 173 22.17 11.38 -9.77
C SER A 173 22.28 10.62 -8.44
N ILE A 174 22.38 9.29 -8.46
CA ILE A 174 22.60 8.46 -7.27
C ILE A 174 24.09 8.11 -7.15
N GLN A 175 24.63 8.20 -5.96
CA GLN A 175 26.02 7.88 -5.65
C GLN A 175 26.10 6.98 -4.41
N MET A 176 27.06 6.05 -4.42
CA MET A 176 27.36 5.23 -3.24
C MET A 176 27.74 6.13 -2.06
N GLY A 177 27.21 5.79 -0.89
CA GLY A 177 27.46 6.57 0.32
C GLY A 177 26.55 7.80 0.51
N ARG A 178 25.80 8.22 -0.50
CA ARG A 178 24.82 9.30 -0.40
C ARG A 178 23.67 8.88 0.53
N TYR A 179 23.19 9.82 1.35
CA TYR A 179 21.99 9.62 2.15
C TYR A 179 20.75 10.03 1.35
N LEU A 180 19.77 9.13 1.25
CA LEU A 180 18.50 9.36 0.59
C LEU A 180 17.39 9.51 1.64
N THR A 181 16.44 10.39 1.36
CA THR A 181 15.23 10.58 2.16
C THR A 181 14.05 9.90 1.48
N ALA A 182 13.20 9.22 2.25
CA ALA A 182 11.98 8.61 1.74
C ALA A 182 11.11 9.63 0.99
N GLY A 183 10.56 9.23 -0.15
CA GLY A 183 9.73 10.07 -1.02
C GLY A 183 10.50 11.03 -1.96
N MET A 184 11.83 11.14 -1.83
CA MET A 184 12.64 11.97 -2.73
C MET A 184 12.91 11.21 -4.04
N ALA A 185 12.61 11.83 -5.19
CA ALA A 185 12.94 11.26 -6.49
C ALA A 185 14.46 11.16 -6.68
N VAL A 186 14.93 9.99 -7.10
CA VAL A 186 16.36 9.70 -7.29
C VAL A 186 16.73 9.67 -8.75
N PHE A 187 16.01 8.92 -9.57
CA PHE A 187 16.17 8.84 -11.02
C PHE A 187 14.85 8.39 -11.67
N SER A 188 14.83 8.17 -12.97
CA SER A 188 13.61 7.83 -13.70
C SER A 188 13.74 6.53 -14.48
N ILE A 189 12.62 5.81 -14.62
CA ILE A 189 12.47 4.71 -15.58
C ILE A 189 11.47 5.16 -16.65
N ILE A 190 11.90 5.14 -17.92
CA ILE A 190 11.04 5.38 -19.07
C ILE A 190 10.48 4.02 -19.49
N GLY A 191 9.15 3.85 -19.34
CA GLY A 191 8.48 2.62 -19.74
C GLY A 191 8.63 2.35 -21.23
N SER A 192 8.82 1.08 -21.57
CA SER A 192 8.97 0.62 -22.96
C SER A 192 7.70 0.04 -23.56
N GLU A 193 6.69 -0.25 -22.74
CA GLU A 193 5.48 -0.97 -23.19
C GLU A 193 4.45 -0.10 -23.88
N THR A 194 4.35 1.17 -23.48
CA THR A 194 3.36 2.10 -24.05
C THR A 194 4.03 3.37 -24.54
N VAL A 195 4.06 3.51 -25.87
CA VAL A 195 4.52 4.74 -26.53
C VAL A 195 3.29 5.40 -27.15
N TRP A 196 3.17 6.72 -26.98
CA TRP A 196 2.09 7.51 -27.58
C TRP A 196 2.63 8.84 -28.11
N VAL A 197 1.83 9.50 -28.91
CA VAL A 197 2.10 10.87 -29.38
C VAL A 197 1.05 11.81 -28.82
N ASP A 198 1.46 12.87 -28.17
CA ASP A 198 0.57 13.97 -27.78
C ASP A 198 0.63 15.05 -28.85
N ALA A 199 -0.40 15.13 -29.70
CA ALA A 199 -0.53 16.11 -30.76
C ALA A 199 -1.38 17.30 -30.27
N ASN A 200 -1.03 18.50 -30.72
CA ASN A 200 -1.67 19.75 -30.31
C ASN A 200 -2.22 20.53 -31.51
N PRO A 201 -3.23 20.03 -32.24
CA PRO A 201 -3.86 20.73 -33.35
C PRO A 201 -4.58 21.99 -32.87
N LYS A 202 -4.88 22.92 -33.80
CA LYS A 202 -5.71 24.06 -33.52
C LYS A 202 -7.17 23.60 -33.37
N GLU A 203 -7.96 24.28 -32.55
CA GLU A 203 -9.39 23.97 -32.38
C GLU A 203 -10.17 23.97 -33.71
N THR A 204 -9.75 24.80 -34.68
CA THR A 204 -10.33 24.86 -36.01
C THR A 204 -10.17 23.58 -36.82
N ASP A 205 -9.10 22.86 -36.58
CA ASP A 205 -8.75 21.65 -37.32
C ASP A 205 -9.49 20.40 -36.78
N LEU A 206 -10.09 20.53 -35.58
CA LEU A 206 -10.78 19.43 -34.90
C LEU A 206 -12.23 19.21 -35.35
N THR A 207 -12.78 20.01 -36.25
CA THR A 207 -14.22 19.97 -36.67
C THR A 207 -14.66 18.54 -37.04
N TYR A 208 -13.79 17.77 -37.69
CA TYR A 208 -14.09 16.43 -38.19
C TYR A 208 -13.25 15.34 -37.56
N VAL A 209 -12.46 15.68 -36.56
CA VAL A 209 -11.62 14.72 -35.82
C VAL A 209 -12.45 14.05 -34.76
N ARG A 210 -12.34 12.71 -34.68
CA ARG A 210 -13.06 11.87 -33.72
C ARG A 210 -12.11 10.81 -33.16
N PRO A 211 -12.29 10.36 -31.91
CA PRO A 211 -11.60 9.20 -31.37
C PRO A 211 -11.81 7.98 -32.26
N GLY A 212 -10.77 7.16 -32.38
CA GLY A 212 -10.76 5.94 -33.19
C GLY A 212 -10.35 6.14 -34.66
N GLN A 213 -10.23 7.37 -35.16
CA GLN A 213 -9.77 7.61 -36.55
C GLN A 213 -8.31 7.18 -36.73
N PRO A 214 -7.98 6.62 -37.90
CA PRO A 214 -6.61 6.25 -38.25
C PRO A 214 -5.77 7.49 -38.47
N VAL A 215 -4.49 7.39 -38.07
CA VAL A 215 -3.50 8.46 -38.24
C VAL A 215 -2.19 7.88 -38.76
N THR A 216 -1.48 8.68 -39.57
CA THR A 216 -0.10 8.42 -39.94
C THR A 216 0.83 9.28 -39.10
N ILE A 217 1.85 8.67 -38.51
CA ILE A 217 2.82 9.33 -37.63
C ILE A 217 4.16 9.30 -38.33
N THR A 218 4.78 10.45 -38.48
CA THR A 218 6.15 10.60 -39.00
C THR A 218 6.98 11.28 -37.94
N VAL A 219 8.05 10.63 -37.48
CA VAL A 219 8.95 11.18 -36.47
C VAL A 219 10.09 11.88 -37.17
N ASP A 220 10.41 13.11 -36.77
CA ASP A 220 11.41 13.94 -37.47
C ASP A 220 12.78 13.30 -37.53
N ALA A 221 13.16 12.51 -36.54
CA ALA A 221 14.40 11.73 -36.51
C ALA A 221 14.45 10.59 -37.58
N PHE A 222 13.29 10.20 -38.12
CA PHE A 222 13.14 9.10 -39.08
C PHE A 222 12.20 9.48 -40.23
N PRO A 223 12.52 10.44 -41.06
CA PRO A 223 11.59 11.04 -42.05
C PRO A 223 11.12 10.08 -43.13
N SER A 224 11.89 9.01 -43.39
CA SER A 224 11.53 7.97 -44.37
C SER A 224 10.66 6.84 -43.80
N ARG A 225 10.33 6.90 -42.53
CA ARG A 225 9.56 5.86 -41.82
C ARG A 225 8.24 6.41 -41.30
N HIS A 226 7.19 5.72 -41.66
CA HIS A 226 5.83 6.07 -41.22
C HIS A 226 5.31 4.98 -40.31
N TRP A 227 4.66 5.41 -39.24
CA TRP A 227 3.94 4.52 -38.33
C TRP A 227 2.44 4.80 -38.44
N THR A 228 1.64 3.80 -38.22
CA THR A 228 0.20 3.94 -38.13
C THR A 228 -0.25 3.98 -36.67
N GLY A 229 -1.28 4.71 -36.42
CA GLY A 229 -1.87 4.83 -35.08
C GLY A 229 -3.35 5.16 -35.14
N ARG A 230 -3.94 5.33 -33.97
CA ARG A 230 -5.34 5.76 -33.81
C ARG A 230 -5.44 6.86 -32.77
N ILE A 231 -6.40 7.73 -32.95
CA ILE A 231 -6.76 8.74 -31.94
C ILE A 231 -7.38 8.01 -30.77
N ALA A 232 -6.67 7.96 -29.62
CA ALA A 232 -7.17 7.34 -28.39
C ALA A 232 -8.14 8.28 -27.68
N ALA A 233 -7.77 9.55 -27.51
CA ALA A 233 -8.58 10.53 -26.81
C ALA A 233 -8.32 11.95 -27.30
N ILE A 234 -9.34 12.79 -27.19
CA ILE A 234 -9.25 14.23 -27.38
C ILE A 234 -9.51 14.88 -26.04
N SER A 235 -8.63 15.79 -25.62
CA SER A 235 -8.80 16.50 -24.34
C SER A 235 -10.10 17.28 -24.29
N PRO A 236 -10.84 17.26 -23.18
CA PRO A 236 -12.05 18.06 -23.01
C PRO A 236 -11.79 19.57 -22.85
N GLY A 237 -10.53 19.98 -22.74
CA GLY A 237 -10.12 21.37 -22.57
C GLY A 237 -8.88 21.73 -23.38
N THR A 238 -8.68 23.03 -23.58
CA THR A 238 -7.49 23.54 -24.27
C THR A 238 -6.27 23.56 -23.37
N GLY A 239 -5.07 23.54 -23.94
CA GLY A 239 -3.83 23.60 -23.16
C GLY A 239 -3.72 24.84 -22.25
N ALA A 240 -4.38 25.94 -22.62
CA ALA A 240 -4.41 27.16 -21.82
C ALA A 240 -5.21 27.00 -20.51
N GLN A 241 -6.20 26.13 -20.46
CA GLN A 241 -6.99 25.83 -19.25
C GLN A 241 -6.20 25.05 -18.20
N PHE A 242 -5.23 24.25 -18.63
CA PHE A 242 -4.42 23.42 -17.76
C PHE A 242 -3.04 24.04 -17.44
N ALA A 243 -2.78 25.26 -17.94
CA ALA A 243 -1.54 25.96 -17.63
C ALA A 243 -1.52 26.47 -16.19
N ILE A 244 -0.39 26.31 -15.50
CA ILE A 244 -0.19 26.82 -14.14
C ILE A 244 -0.39 28.34 -14.04
N LEU A 245 -0.09 29.05 -15.12
CA LEU A 245 -0.33 30.49 -15.28
C LEU A 245 -1.14 30.69 -16.56
N PRO A 246 -2.49 30.68 -16.49
CA PRO A 246 -3.30 30.95 -17.67
C PRO A 246 -3.08 32.40 -18.13
N PRO A 247 -2.99 32.64 -19.46
CA PRO A 247 -2.79 33.99 -20.00
C PRO A 247 -3.99 34.85 -19.60
N GLN A 248 -3.75 35.88 -18.78
CA GLN A 248 -4.75 36.86 -18.42
C GLN A 248 -4.72 38.03 -19.44
N ASN A 249 -5.80 38.21 -20.16
CA ASN A 249 -5.98 39.40 -21.03
C ASN A 249 -6.36 40.60 -20.15
N ALA A 250 -5.38 41.18 -19.43
CA ALA A 250 -5.59 42.31 -18.54
C ALA A 250 -5.66 43.68 -19.21
N ALA A 251 -5.48 43.77 -20.53
CA ALA A 251 -5.32 45.05 -21.24
C ALA A 251 -6.46 45.37 -22.23
N GLY A 252 -7.71 45.35 -21.84
CA GLY A 252 -8.83 46.00 -22.55
C GLY A 252 -9.06 45.74 -24.05
N ASN A 253 -8.10 45.17 -24.76
CA ASN A 253 -8.20 44.84 -26.19
C ASN A 253 -8.29 43.32 -26.34
N TRP A 254 -9.48 42.82 -26.64
CA TRP A 254 -9.73 41.38 -26.79
C TRP A 254 -9.23 40.91 -28.17
N ILE A 255 -8.20 40.10 -28.21
CA ILE A 255 -7.70 39.44 -29.42
C ILE A 255 -8.12 37.98 -29.37
N LYS A 256 -8.84 37.51 -30.37
CA LYS A 256 -9.20 36.11 -30.54
C LYS A 256 -7.95 35.30 -30.94
N ILE A 257 -7.37 34.55 -29.96
CA ILE A 257 -6.27 33.63 -30.23
C ILE A 257 -6.87 32.24 -30.38
N VAL A 258 -6.59 31.56 -31.51
CA VAL A 258 -7.01 30.19 -31.77
C VAL A 258 -6.30 29.28 -30.77
N GLN A 259 -7.06 28.54 -29.98
CA GLN A 259 -6.53 27.66 -28.96
C GLN A 259 -6.09 26.33 -29.56
N ARG A 260 -5.18 25.62 -28.84
CA ARG A 260 -4.76 24.25 -29.17
C ARG A 260 -5.40 23.29 -28.20
N VAL A 261 -5.90 22.17 -28.73
CA VAL A 261 -6.54 21.12 -27.94
C VAL A 261 -5.64 19.88 -28.01
N PRO A 262 -5.11 19.41 -26.88
CA PRO A 262 -4.32 18.18 -26.86
C PRO A 262 -5.16 16.97 -27.29
N LEU A 263 -4.56 16.12 -28.13
CA LEU A 263 -5.11 14.82 -28.45
C LEU A 263 -4.02 13.76 -28.33
N ARG A 264 -4.41 12.58 -27.87
CA ARG A 264 -3.51 11.43 -27.71
C ARG A 264 -3.70 10.48 -28.87
N VAL A 265 -2.57 10.10 -29.46
CA VAL A 265 -2.49 9.09 -30.52
C VAL A 265 -1.70 7.89 -29.99
N GLU A 266 -2.30 6.73 -30.08
CA GLU A 266 -1.66 5.47 -29.77
C GLU A 266 -1.20 4.78 -31.07
N PHE A 267 -0.02 4.18 -31.05
CA PHE A 267 0.48 3.40 -32.17
C PHE A 267 -0.30 2.09 -32.30
N GLU A 268 -0.48 1.61 -33.52
CA GLU A 268 -1.03 0.27 -33.74
C GLU A 268 -0.02 -0.81 -33.30
N PRO A 269 -0.50 -1.91 -32.71
CA PRO A 269 0.40 -2.98 -32.25
C PRO A 269 1.17 -3.64 -33.38
N GLY A 270 2.32 -4.23 -33.07
CA GLY A 270 3.16 -4.97 -34.04
C GLY A 270 4.14 -4.14 -34.84
N GLN A 271 4.24 -2.83 -34.60
CA GLN A 271 5.21 -1.96 -35.25
C GLN A 271 6.52 -1.88 -34.46
N ASP A 272 7.65 -1.75 -35.17
CA ASP A 272 8.97 -1.59 -34.53
C ASP A 272 9.12 -0.19 -33.92
N MET A 273 9.05 -0.11 -32.61
CA MET A 273 9.18 1.09 -31.79
C MET A 273 10.59 1.24 -31.19
N GLY A 274 11.48 0.29 -31.39
CA GLY A 274 12.73 0.16 -30.63
C GLY A 274 13.69 1.34 -30.72
N ARG A 275 13.54 2.20 -31.74
CA ARG A 275 14.37 3.40 -31.94
C ARG A 275 13.69 4.70 -31.45
N LEU A 276 12.40 4.67 -31.14
CA LEU A 276 11.70 5.85 -30.63
C LEU A 276 12.18 6.19 -29.22
N ARG A 277 12.26 7.49 -28.95
CA ARG A 277 12.62 8.00 -27.62
C ARG A 277 11.59 9.02 -27.18
N ALA A 278 11.27 9.02 -25.88
CA ALA A 278 10.41 10.03 -25.31
C ALA A 278 10.97 11.44 -25.55
N GLY A 279 10.11 12.38 -25.93
CA GLY A 279 10.50 13.76 -26.24
C GLY A 279 10.92 14.00 -27.70
N MET A 280 10.89 12.98 -28.57
CA MET A 280 11.06 13.20 -30.01
C MET A 280 9.89 13.97 -30.60
N SER A 281 10.18 14.85 -31.55
CA SER A 281 9.17 15.57 -32.35
C SER A 281 8.59 14.67 -33.42
N ALA A 282 7.27 14.76 -33.60
CA ALA A 282 6.55 13.98 -34.60
C ALA A 282 5.46 14.82 -35.27
N THR A 283 5.22 14.53 -36.55
CA THR A 283 4.07 15.04 -37.30
C THR A 283 2.99 13.95 -37.37
N VAL A 284 1.75 14.36 -37.12
CA VAL A 284 0.58 13.46 -37.16
C VAL A 284 -0.35 13.91 -38.25
N GLU A 285 -0.63 13.03 -39.21
CA GLU A 285 -1.61 13.24 -40.27
C GLU A 285 -2.86 12.41 -39.95
N ILE A 286 -4.00 13.09 -39.81
CA ILE A 286 -5.27 12.46 -39.43
C ILE A 286 -6.13 12.28 -40.68
N ASP A 287 -6.49 11.04 -41.00
CA ASP A 287 -7.44 10.80 -42.07
C ASP A 287 -8.88 10.98 -41.55
N THR A 288 -9.50 12.07 -41.92
CA THR A 288 -10.89 12.36 -41.55
C THR A 288 -11.91 11.71 -42.52
N GLY A 289 -11.46 11.02 -43.56
CA GLY A 289 -12.30 10.42 -44.57
C GLY A 289 -13.04 11.42 -45.48
N ARG A 290 -12.75 12.74 -45.33
CA ARG A 290 -13.38 13.77 -46.14
C ARG A 290 -12.51 14.19 -47.32
N ARG A 291 -13.05 14.07 -48.52
CA ARG A 291 -12.47 14.66 -49.73
C ARG A 291 -12.66 16.17 -49.66
N GLY A 292 -11.60 16.92 -49.89
CA GLY A 292 -11.66 18.39 -49.94
C GLY A 292 -12.71 18.86 -50.97
N ARG A 293 -13.40 19.96 -50.69
CA ARG A 293 -14.48 20.54 -51.56
C ARG A 293 -14.05 20.74 -53.02
N LEU A 294 -12.77 20.93 -53.29
CA LEU A 294 -12.20 21.10 -54.64
C LEU A 294 -12.12 19.76 -55.42
N ALA A 295 -11.96 18.62 -54.81
CA ALA A 295 -11.95 17.32 -55.50
C ALA A 295 -13.29 16.94 -56.09
N ASN A 296 -14.40 17.42 -55.50
CA ASN A 296 -15.77 17.23 -56.03
C ASN A 296 -16.09 18.16 -57.24
N PHE A 297 -15.30 19.20 -57.43
CA PHE A 297 -15.52 20.14 -58.52
C PHE A 297 -14.83 19.71 -59.84
N PHE A 298 -13.75 18.91 -59.72
CA PHE A 298 -12.94 18.46 -60.89
C PHE A 298 -13.18 17.01 -61.29
N GLY A 299 -14.18 16.29 -60.74
CA GLY A 299 -14.68 15.01 -61.25
C GLY A 299 -13.62 13.90 -61.38
N VAL A 300 -12.54 13.88 -60.60
CA VAL A 300 -11.51 12.85 -60.66
C VAL A 300 -12.01 11.62 -59.89
N SER A 301 -12.70 10.74 -60.59
CA SER A 301 -13.01 9.39 -60.18
C SER A 301 -11.72 8.58 -60.12
N SER A 302 -11.21 8.30 -58.93
CA SER A 302 -10.13 7.29 -58.79
C SER A 302 -10.70 5.87 -58.68
N ALA A 303 -11.36 5.46 -59.78
CA ALA A 303 -11.60 4.07 -60.07
C ALA A 303 -10.52 3.62 -61.08
N ALA A 304 -9.40 3.15 -60.63
CA ALA A 304 -8.47 2.28 -61.36
C ALA A 304 -7.04 2.33 -60.76
N LEU A 305 -6.79 1.55 -59.77
CA LEU A 305 -5.46 0.95 -59.53
C LEU A 305 -5.62 -0.31 -58.64
N ASP A 306 -6.55 -1.16 -59.11
CA ASP A 306 -6.53 -2.56 -58.74
C ASP A 306 -6.22 -3.29 -60.07
N THR A 307 -4.97 -3.63 -60.30
CA THR A 307 -4.54 -4.79 -61.10
C THR A 307 -3.02 -4.89 -61.21
N ARG A 308 -2.50 -6.03 -60.77
CA ARG A 308 -1.30 -6.78 -61.26
C ARG A 308 0.07 -6.27 -60.84
N LYS A 309 0.77 -6.92 -60.02
CA LYS A 309 1.42 -8.27 -60.08
C LYS A 309 2.17 -8.49 -58.77
#